data_c81f5419396a7171a4d9bb91e3e06335
#
_entry.id   c81f5419396a7171a4d9bb91e3e06335
#
_cell.length_a   1.000
_cell.length_b   1.000
_cell.length_c   1.000
_cell.angle_alpha   90.00
_cell.angle_beta   90.00
_cell.angle_gamma   90.00
#
_symmetry.space_group_name_H-M   'P 1'
#
loop_
_entity.id
_entity.type
_entity.pdbx_description
1 polymer ?
#
loop_
_entity_poly.entity_id
_entity_poly.type
_entity_poly.pdbx_seq_one_letter_code
_entity_poly.pdbx_strand_id
1 'polypeptide(L)'
;MIRESFENNMLELQNKMGEMVEETVAAMEKAFTALETQDMTIALAVIEEDATIDALENEINQMATWLMAKQQPVSRDLRRILSMMKMSTGIERIADFAVNVSKATIKIGKTDSLLPLTSLVQMKDISIEMLKKALKSFVEEDIVLAKEVVDLDEQVDEKNYQNYKALIGLIQQQPGQAEEIVQLLFINRYLERAADHITNMAESTAYFIKGQLFELN
;
A
#
# COMPACT_ATOMS: atom_id res chain seq x y z
N MET A 1 -4.70 24.33 -26.89
CA MET A 1 -5.53 23.17 -27.39
C MET A 1 -4.82 21.81 -27.18
N ILE A 2 -3.74 21.43 -27.87
CA ILE A 2 -3.16 20.08 -27.71
C ILE A 2 -2.53 19.90 -26.32
N ARG A 3 -1.73 20.86 -25.86
CA ARG A 3 -1.08 20.80 -24.53
C ARG A 3 -2.09 20.90 -23.38
N GLU A 4 -3.09 21.74 -23.50
CA GLU A 4 -4.18 21.86 -22.53
C GLU A 4 -4.98 20.54 -22.40
N SER A 5 -5.24 19.86 -23.52
CA SER A 5 -5.84 18.53 -23.51
C SER A 5 -4.95 17.49 -22.82
N PHE A 6 -3.62 17.56 -22.99
CA PHE A 6 -2.69 16.68 -22.31
C PHE A 6 -2.69 16.92 -20.79
N GLU A 7 -2.62 18.18 -20.36
CA GLU A 7 -2.63 18.55 -18.94
C GLU A 7 -3.93 18.12 -18.25
N ASN A 8 -5.07 18.26 -18.91
CA ASN A 8 -6.36 17.80 -18.39
C ASN A 8 -6.40 16.27 -18.22
N ASN A 9 -5.90 15.52 -19.18
CA ASN A 9 -5.82 14.05 -19.09
C ASN A 9 -4.82 13.61 -17.99
N MET A 10 -3.72 14.34 -17.81
CA MET A 10 -2.78 14.07 -16.72
C MET A 10 -3.39 14.33 -15.35
N LEU A 11 -4.22 15.37 -15.22
CA LEU A 11 -4.97 15.66 -14.00
C LEU A 11 -6.00 14.56 -13.72
N GLU A 12 -6.72 14.10 -14.75
CA GLU A 12 -7.68 12.99 -14.62
C GLU A 12 -6.98 11.70 -14.14
N LEU A 13 -5.81 11.40 -14.71
CA LEU A 13 -4.99 10.25 -14.30
C LEU A 13 -4.55 10.36 -12.83
N GLN A 14 -4.13 11.57 -12.40
CA GLN A 14 -3.80 11.82 -10.98
C GLN A 14 -5.01 11.66 -10.06
N ASN A 15 -6.18 12.13 -10.47
CA ASN A 15 -7.40 11.99 -9.67
C ASN A 15 -7.77 10.51 -9.47
N LYS A 16 -7.65 9.69 -10.54
CA LYS A 16 -7.87 8.23 -10.42
C LYS A 16 -6.86 7.56 -9.49
N MET A 17 -5.61 8.00 -9.48
CA MET A 17 -4.64 7.50 -8.49
C MET A 17 -5.02 7.92 -7.06
N GLY A 18 -5.55 9.13 -6.88
CA GLY A 18 -6.08 9.59 -5.60
C GLY A 18 -7.22 8.69 -5.10
N GLU A 19 -8.20 8.43 -5.97
CA GLU A 19 -9.32 7.51 -5.70
C GLU A 19 -8.82 6.10 -5.34
N MET A 20 -7.88 5.56 -6.09
CA MET A 20 -7.30 4.24 -5.82
C MET A 20 -6.59 4.17 -4.45
N VAL A 21 -5.89 5.24 -4.05
CA VAL A 21 -5.27 5.32 -2.71
C VAL A 21 -6.34 5.39 -1.61
N GLU A 22 -7.42 6.16 -1.80
CA GLU A 22 -8.51 6.27 -0.83
C GLU A 22 -9.19 4.91 -0.62
N GLU A 23 -9.50 4.19 -1.69
CA GLU A 23 -10.08 2.83 -1.63
C GLU A 23 -9.13 1.84 -0.95
N THR A 24 -7.82 1.90 -1.24
CA THR A 24 -6.82 1.05 -0.60
C THR A 24 -6.70 1.33 0.89
N VAL A 25 -6.71 2.60 1.30
CA VAL A 25 -6.72 2.98 2.73
C VAL A 25 -7.97 2.44 3.42
N ALA A 26 -9.14 2.60 2.79
CA ALA A 26 -10.40 2.08 3.34
C ALA A 26 -10.37 0.54 3.48
N ALA A 27 -9.80 -0.17 2.49
CA ALA A 27 -9.63 -1.62 2.57
C ALA A 27 -8.69 -2.03 3.72
N MET A 28 -7.56 -1.34 3.91
CA MET A 28 -6.65 -1.59 5.04
C MET A 28 -7.32 -1.35 6.39
N GLU A 29 -8.06 -0.25 6.55
CA GLU A 29 -8.78 0.06 7.79
C GLU A 29 -9.88 -0.97 8.08
N LYS A 30 -10.68 -1.36 7.07
CA LYS A 30 -11.71 -2.40 7.20
C LYS A 30 -11.09 -3.75 7.56
N ALA A 31 -10.00 -4.16 6.92
CA ALA A 31 -9.31 -5.43 7.18
C ALA A 31 -8.83 -5.51 8.64
N PHE A 32 -8.28 -4.42 9.18
CA PHE A 32 -7.86 -4.36 10.58
C PHE A 32 -9.03 -4.25 11.55
N THR A 33 -10.10 -3.54 11.20
CA THR A 33 -11.35 -3.55 11.98
C THR A 33 -11.91 -4.97 12.08
N ALA A 34 -11.92 -5.71 10.97
CA ALA A 34 -12.34 -7.12 10.97
C ALA A 34 -11.45 -8.01 11.86
N LEU A 35 -10.12 -7.76 11.84
CA LEU A 35 -9.16 -8.48 12.69
C LEU A 35 -9.36 -8.19 14.18
N GLU A 36 -9.57 -6.93 14.55
CA GLU A 36 -9.75 -6.48 15.93
C GLU A 36 -11.11 -6.94 16.53
N THR A 37 -12.18 -6.85 15.70
CA THR A 37 -13.53 -7.20 16.14
C THR A 37 -13.92 -8.63 15.85
N GLN A 38 -13.08 -9.38 15.11
CA GLN A 38 -13.38 -10.74 14.63
C GLN A 38 -14.67 -10.80 13.79
N ASP A 39 -14.95 -9.74 13.02
CA ASP A 39 -16.14 -9.67 12.17
C ASP A 39 -15.84 -10.24 10.78
N MET A 40 -16.33 -11.47 10.57
CA MET A 40 -16.21 -12.18 9.28
C MET A 40 -16.93 -11.47 8.13
N THR A 41 -17.98 -10.69 8.43
CA THR A 41 -18.76 -9.98 7.41
C THR A 41 -17.91 -8.84 6.81
N ILE A 42 -17.22 -8.10 7.69
CA ILE A 42 -16.29 -7.04 7.25
C ILE A 42 -15.12 -7.66 6.46
N ALA A 43 -14.55 -8.77 6.94
CA ALA A 43 -13.46 -9.44 6.23
C ALA A 43 -13.87 -9.93 4.83
N LEU A 44 -15.08 -10.48 4.67
CA LEU A 44 -15.60 -10.89 3.36
C LEU A 44 -15.86 -9.67 2.44
N ALA A 45 -16.38 -8.56 2.99
CA ALA A 45 -16.60 -7.34 2.22
C ALA A 45 -15.29 -6.80 1.63
N VAL A 46 -14.18 -6.78 2.39
CA VAL A 46 -12.86 -6.37 1.86
C VAL A 46 -12.44 -7.24 0.68
N ILE A 47 -12.66 -8.56 0.76
CA ILE A 47 -12.29 -9.49 -0.33
C ILE A 47 -13.14 -9.26 -1.58
N GLU A 48 -14.42 -8.91 -1.42
CA GLU A 48 -15.33 -8.65 -2.55
C GLU A 48 -15.08 -7.27 -3.19
N GLU A 49 -14.79 -6.25 -2.38
CA GLU A 49 -14.56 -4.88 -2.82
C GLU A 49 -13.22 -4.69 -3.56
N ASP A 50 -12.27 -5.60 -3.43
CA ASP A 50 -10.95 -5.58 -4.07
C ASP A 50 -11.04 -5.42 -5.60
N ALA A 51 -12.05 -5.99 -6.21
CA ALA A 51 -12.32 -5.84 -7.65
C ALA A 51 -12.48 -4.37 -8.11
N THR A 52 -12.83 -3.46 -7.20
CA THR A 52 -12.90 -2.02 -7.49
C THR A 52 -11.50 -1.42 -7.67
N ILE A 53 -10.55 -1.83 -6.83
CA ILE A 53 -9.15 -1.37 -6.91
C ILE A 53 -8.48 -1.93 -8.16
N ASP A 54 -8.72 -3.20 -8.49
CA ASP A 54 -8.28 -3.83 -9.74
C ASP A 54 -8.80 -3.09 -10.98
N ALA A 55 -10.07 -2.69 -10.96
CA ALA A 55 -10.67 -1.92 -12.03
C ALA A 55 -10.01 -0.55 -12.19
N LEU A 56 -9.73 0.16 -11.09
CA LEU A 56 -9.01 1.44 -11.10
C LEU A 56 -7.58 1.30 -11.64
N GLU A 57 -6.83 0.26 -11.24
CA GLU A 57 -5.51 -0.02 -11.81
C GLU A 57 -5.58 -0.19 -13.32
N ASN A 58 -6.53 -1.01 -13.79
CA ASN A 58 -6.72 -1.24 -15.23
C ASN A 58 -7.09 0.05 -15.98
N GLU A 59 -7.97 0.89 -15.44
CA GLU A 59 -8.33 2.18 -16.03
C GLU A 59 -7.14 3.13 -16.11
N ILE A 60 -6.33 3.23 -15.05
CA ILE A 60 -5.10 4.02 -15.00
C ILE A 60 -4.13 3.56 -16.09
N ASN A 61 -3.89 2.24 -16.20
CA ASN A 61 -2.97 1.68 -17.18
C ASN A 61 -3.47 1.87 -18.62
N GLN A 62 -4.76 1.72 -18.88
CA GLN A 62 -5.35 1.97 -20.20
C GLN A 62 -5.22 3.45 -20.58
N MET A 63 -5.55 4.36 -19.67
CA MET A 63 -5.47 5.80 -19.90
C MET A 63 -4.02 6.24 -20.11
N ALA A 64 -3.07 5.76 -19.31
CA ALA A 64 -1.64 6.01 -19.46
C ALA A 64 -1.12 5.53 -20.83
N THR A 65 -1.48 4.31 -21.22
CA THR A 65 -1.11 3.74 -22.54
C THR A 65 -1.70 4.57 -23.69
N TRP A 66 -2.96 4.97 -23.59
CA TRP A 66 -3.60 5.83 -24.59
C TRP A 66 -2.90 7.19 -24.69
N LEU A 67 -2.55 7.82 -23.57
CA LEU A 67 -1.82 9.08 -23.54
C LEU A 67 -0.46 8.96 -24.23
N MET A 68 0.29 7.90 -23.96
CA MET A 68 1.59 7.66 -24.60
C MET A 68 1.43 7.50 -26.13
N ALA A 69 0.45 6.71 -26.57
CA ALA A 69 0.22 6.46 -28.00
C ALA A 69 -0.28 7.70 -28.75
N LYS A 70 -1.18 8.48 -28.15
CA LYS A 70 -1.86 9.60 -28.78
C LYS A 70 -1.08 10.90 -28.74
N GLN A 71 -0.42 11.19 -27.60
CA GLN A 71 0.23 12.48 -27.35
C GLN A 71 1.75 12.44 -27.53
N GLN A 72 2.34 11.24 -27.63
CA GLN A 72 3.78 11.01 -27.80
C GLN A 72 4.62 11.85 -26.82
N PRO A 73 4.36 11.75 -25.49
CA PRO A 73 5.05 12.53 -24.49
C PRO A 73 6.55 12.25 -24.52
N VAL A 74 7.36 13.25 -24.16
CA VAL A 74 8.82 13.14 -24.16
C VAL A 74 9.40 13.50 -22.79
N SER A 75 10.59 12.99 -22.51
CA SER A 75 11.39 13.36 -21.34
C SER A 75 10.59 13.27 -20.02
N ARG A 76 10.28 14.41 -19.41
CA ARG A 76 9.64 14.50 -18.10
C ARG A 76 8.20 13.96 -18.11
N ASP A 77 7.40 14.32 -19.11
CA ASP A 77 6.00 13.88 -19.21
C ASP A 77 5.91 12.37 -19.37
N LEU A 78 6.79 11.77 -20.16
CA LEU A 78 6.87 10.32 -20.31
C LEU A 78 7.25 9.64 -18.98
N ARG A 79 8.25 10.16 -18.26
CA ARG A 79 8.61 9.62 -16.96
C ARG A 79 7.47 9.71 -15.95
N ARG A 80 6.71 10.82 -15.97
CA ARG A 80 5.56 11.01 -15.08
C ARG A 80 4.50 9.94 -15.31
N ILE A 81 4.14 9.66 -16.57
CA ILE A 81 3.18 8.60 -16.92
C ILE A 81 3.71 7.22 -16.51
N LEU A 82 4.96 6.91 -16.81
CA LEU A 82 5.57 5.63 -16.43
C LEU A 82 5.63 5.44 -14.91
N SER A 83 5.92 6.50 -14.17
CA SER A 83 5.88 6.46 -12.69
C SER A 83 4.46 6.20 -12.17
N MET A 84 3.43 6.83 -12.77
CA MET A 84 2.03 6.58 -12.40
C MET A 84 1.62 5.14 -12.63
N MET A 85 2.00 4.53 -13.75
CA MET A 85 1.72 3.12 -14.03
C MET A 85 2.42 2.20 -13.00
N LYS A 86 3.69 2.48 -12.68
CA LYS A 86 4.41 1.71 -11.67
C LYS A 86 3.79 1.85 -10.29
N MET A 87 3.36 3.06 -9.93
CA MET A 87 2.72 3.35 -8.66
C MET A 87 1.34 2.68 -8.57
N SER A 88 0.52 2.69 -9.61
CA SER A 88 -0.80 2.03 -9.59
C SER A 88 -0.68 0.53 -9.33
N THR A 89 0.28 -0.14 -9.96
CA THR A 89 0.57 -1.55 -9.66
C THR A 89 1.06 -1.74 -8.21
N GLY A 90 1.84 -0.80 -7.67
CA GLY A 90 2.24 -0.81 -6.26
C GLY A 90 1.04 -0.67 -5.31
N ILE A 91 0.08 0.20 -5.62
CA ILE A 91 -1.12 0.43 -4.82
C ILE A 91 -2.03 -0.82 -4.84
N GLU A 92 -2.20 -1.47 -5.99
CA GLU A 92 -2.94 -2.75 -6.09
C GLU A 92 -2.31 -3.82 -5.19
N ARG A 93 -0.97 -3.94 -5.18
CA ARG A 93 -0.29 -4.88 -4.28
C ARG A 93 -0.52 -4.57 -2.80
N ILE A 94 -0.64 -3.31 -2.43
CA ILE A 94 -0.95 -2.92 -1.05
C ILE A 94 -2.39 -3.32 -0.70
N ALA A 95 -3.34 -3.17 -1.62
CA ALA A 95 -4.72 -3.64 -1.46
C ALA A 95 -4.80 -5.17 -1.34
N ASP A 96 -4.08 -5.91 -2.16
CA ASP A 96 -3.90 -7.37 -2.05
C ASP A 96 -3.49 -7.80 -0.63
N PHE A 97 -2.64 -7.01 0.07
CA PHE A 97 -2.28 -7.32 1.44
C PHE A 97 -3.44 -7.10 2.42
N ALA A 98 -4.32 -6.12 2.21
CA ALA A 98 -5.55 -5.97 3.00
C ALA A 98 -6.48 -7.18 2.81
N VAL A 99 -6.62 -7.68 1.59
CA VAL A 99 -7.32 -8.94 1.28
C VAL A 99 -6.69 -10.12 2.02
N ASN A 100 -5.36 -10.21 2.03
CA ASN A 100 -4.65 -11.29 2.72
C ASN A 100 -4.79 -11.21 4.25
N VAL A 101 -4.83 -10.01 4.84
CA VAL A 101 -5.16 -9.78 6.26
C VAL A 101 -6.58 -10.28 6.54
N SER A 102 -7.56 -9.95 5.69
CA SER A 102 -8.95 -10.40 5.83
C SER A 102 -9.06 -11.93 5.74
N LYS A 103 -8.36 -12.57 4.80
CA LYS A 103 -8.27 -14.04 4.70
C LYS A 103 -7.63 -14.67 5.93
N ALA A 104 -6.59 -14.04 6.50
CA ALA A 104 -5.99 -14.50 7.75
C ALA A 104 -6.96 -14.35 8.93
N THR A 105 -7.69 -13.23 9.02
CA THR A 105 -8.73 -13.01 10.03
C THR A 105 -9.77 -14.12 10.04
N ILE A 106 -10.26 -14.54 8.89
CA ILE A 106 -11.22 -15.64 8.75
C ILE A 106 -10.65 -16.97 9.31
N LYS A 107 -9.34 -17.19 9.20
CA LYS A 107 -8.67 -18.42 9.67
C LYS A 107 -8.33 -18.38 11.16
N ILE A 108 -8.05 -17.23 11.72
CA ILE A 108 -7.53 -17.06 13.09
C ILE A 108 -8.57 -17.47 14.15
N GLY A 109 -9.86 -17.22 13.94
CA GLY A 109 -10.87 -17.39 14.98
C GLY A 109 -10.81 -16.27 16.03
N LYS A 110 -10.22 -16.48 17.22
CA LYS A 110 -10.17 -15.47 18.29
C LYS A 110 -8.76 -14.93 18.51
N THR A 111 -8.60 -13.61 18.39
CA THR A 111 -7.31 -12.89 18.58
C THR A 111 -7.26 -12.02 19.83
N ASP A 112 -8.34 -11.94 20.61
CA ASP A 112 -8.53 -10.99 21.73
C ASP A 112 -7.33 -10.91 22.70
N SER A 113 -6.63 -12.03 22.90
CA SER A 113 -5.48 -12.12 23.79
C SER A 113 -4.13 -11.94 23.11
N LEU A 114 -4.04 -12.12 21.81
CA LEU A 114 -2.76 -12.13 21.07
C LEU A 114 -2.48 -10.80 20.37
N LEU A 115 -3.48 -10.18 19.77
CA LEU A 115 -3.32 -8.95 19.00
C LEU A 115 -2.76 -7.78 19.83
N PRO A 116 -3.22 -7.55 21.10
CA PRO A 116 -2.64 -6.52 21.98
C PRO A 116 -1.17 -6.72 22.35
N LEU A 117 -0.62 -7.92 22.14
CA LEU A 117 0.78 -8.24 22.39
C LEU A 117 1.69 -7.88 21.21
N THR A 118 1.12 -7.32 20.16
CA THR A 118 1.82 -6.94 18.93
C THR A 118 1.68 -5.44 18.65
N SER A 119 2.49 -4.93 17.73
CA SER A 119 2.37 -3.58 17.19
C SER A 119 1.77 -3.55 15.76
N LEU A 120 1.00 -4.58 15.37
CA LEU A 120 0.43 -4.71 14.03
C LEU A 120 -0.48 -3.53 13.65
N VAL A 121 -1.33 -3.08 14.58
CA VAL A 121 -2.20 -1.90 14.36
C VAL A 121 -1.35 -0.65 14.11
N GLN A 122 -0.28 -0.45 14.88
CA GLN A 122 0.62 0.67 14.68
C GLN A 122 1.36 0.61 13.33
N MET A 123 1.78 -0.59 12.90
CA MET A 123 2.39 -0.77 11.58
C MET A 123 1.40 -0.41 10.46
N LYS A 124 0.13 -0.83 10.59
CA LYS A 124 -0.95 -0.44 9.65
C LYS A 124 -1.12 1.08 9.61
N ASP A 125 -1.15 1.77 10.76
CA ASP A 125 -1.31 3.22 10.81
C ASP A 125 -0.13 3.95 10.13
N ILE A 126 1.11 3.49 10.38
CA ILE A 126 2.30 4.03 9.72
C ILE A 126 2.24 3.77 8.21
N SER A 127 1.87 2.57 7.76
CA SER A 127 1.76 2.26 6.32
C SER A 127 0.70 3.11 5.62
N ILE A 128 -0.42 3.42 6.27
CA ILE A 128 -1.44 4.34 5.75
C ILE A 128 -0.88 5.78 5.64
N GLU A 129 -0.14 6.24 6.64
CA GLU A 129 0.53 7.55 6.59
C GLU A 129 1.54 7.61 5.45
N MET A 130 2.38 6.58 5.31
CA MET A 130 3.34 6.44 4.22
C MET A 130 2.67 6.51 2.85
N LEU A 131 1.57 5.77 2.65
CA LEU A 131 0.85 5.71 1.38
C LEU A 131 0.29 7.09 0.98
N LYS A 132 -0.34 7.80 1.93
CA LYS A 132 -0.84 9.16 1.73
C LYS A 132 0.30 10.15 1.41
N LYS A 133 1.43 10.04 2.12
CA LYS A 133 2.62 10.87 1.87
C LYS A 133 3.26 10.57 0.52
N ALA A 134 3.36 9.30 0.12
CA ALA A 134 3.92 8.90 -1.16
C ALA A 134 3.12 9.48 -2.34
N LEU A 135 1.78 9.38 -2.29
CA LEU A 135 0.94 10.02 -3.29
C LEU A 135 1.12 11.55 -3.29
N LYS A 136 1.08 12.17 -2.10
CA LYS A 136 1.25 13.63 -1.96
C LYS A 136 2.60 14.08 -2.52
N SER A 137 3.69 13.37 -2.22
CA SER A 137 5.03 13.67 -2.73
C SER A 137 5.07 13.68 -4.26
N PHE A 138 4.33 12.77 -4.90
CA PHE A 138 4.23 12.67 -6.35
C PHE A 138 3.42 13.82 -6.95
N VAL A 139 2.27 14.13 -6.35
CA VAL A 139 1.36 15.20 -6.82
C VAL A 139 2.01 16.59 -6.69
N GLU A 140 2.65 16.85 -5.54
CA GLU A 140 3.33 18.12 -5.25
C GLU A 140 4.76 18.19 -5.80
N GLU A 141 5.26 17.09 -6.38
CA GLU A 141 6.63 16.94 -6.86
C GLU A 141 7.68 17.24 -5.77
N ASP A 142 7.38 16.82 -4.55
CA ASP A 142 8.18 17.11 -3.37
C ASP A 142 9.06 15.90 -2.96
N ILE A 143 10.38 16.06 -3.19
CA ILE A 143 11.37 15.02 -2.87
C ILE A 143 11.63 14.90 -1.36
N VAL A 144 11.32 15.94 -0.59
CA VAL A 144 11.49 15.91 0.87
C VAL A 144 10.42 15.01 1.46
N LEU A 145 9.16 15.16 1.01
CA LEU A 145 8.08 14.24 1.38
C LEU A 145 8.37 12.79 0.97
N ALA A 146 8.96 12.58 -0.22
CA ALA A 146 9.37 11.24 -0.65
C ALA A 146 10.41 10.63 0.30
N LYS A 147 11.34 11.43 0.82
CA LYS A 147 12.34 10.97 1.80
C LYS A 147 11.71 10.66 3.16
N GLU A 148 10.73 11.45 3.61
CA GLU A 148 10.00 11.16 4.86
C GLU A 148 9.26 9.81 4.81
N VAL A 149 8.86 9.33 3.62
CA VAL A 149 8.28 7.99 3.47
C VAL A 149 9.29 6.91 3.83
N VAL A 150 10.54 7.06 3.40
CA VAL A 150 11.63 6.13 3.72
C VAL A 150 11.95 6.15 5.22
N ASP A 151 11.96 7.33 5.85
CA ASP A 151 12.18 7.45 7.29
C ASP A 151 11.06 6.77 8.11
N LEU A 152 9.84 6.68 7.57
CA LEU A 152 8.72 5.95 8.18
C LEU A 152 8.85 4.42 7.96
N ASP A 153 9.43 4.00 6.86
CA ASP A 153 9.67 2.59 6.53
C ASP A 153 10.58 1.94 7.59
N GLU A 154 11.65 2.63 8.00
CA GLU A 154 12.53 2.17 9.08
C GLU A 154 11.76 1.86 10.38
N GLN A 155 10.69 2.61 10.67
CA GLN A 155 9.85 2.34 11.84
C GLN A 155 8.98 1.09 11.67
N VAL A 156 8.51 0.82 10.44
CA VAL A 156 7.77 -0.41 10.13
C VAL A 156 8.69 -1.61 10.26
N ASP A 157 9.91 -1.53 9.75
CA ASP A 157 10.92 -2.58 9.83
C ASP A 157 11.30 -2.93 11.28
N GLU A 158 11.52 -1.93 12.12
CA GLU A 158 11.79 -2.16 13.54
C GLU A 158 10.63 -2.89 14.23
N LYS A 159 9.38 -2.45 13.96
CA LYS A 159 8.19 -3.10 14.52
C LYS A 159 7.99 -4.51 13.98
N ASN A 160 8.25 -4.73 12.68
CA ASN A 160 8.22 -6.05 12.06
C ASN A 160 9.15 -7.01 12.80
N TYR A 161 10.39 -6.60 13.06
CA TYR A 161 11.37 -7.42 13.76
C TYR A 161 10.97 -7.69 15.22
N GLN A 162 10.46 -6.69 15.93
CA GLN A 162 9.98 -6.82 17.31
C GLN A 162 8.80 -7.79 17.39
N ASN A 163 7.80 -7.63 16.50
CA ASN A 163 6.64 -8.52 16.41
C ASN A 163 7.06 -9.96 16.11
N TYR A 164 7.98 -10.15 15.15
CA TYR A 164 8.48 -11.48 14.81
C TYR A 164 9.06 -12.20 16.04
N LYS A 165 9.90 -11.52 16.81
CA LYS A 165 10.49 -12.09 18.04
C LYS A 165 9.43 -12.40 19.10
N ALA A 166 8.50 -11.47 19.32
CA ALA A 166 7.43 -11.64 20.31
C ALA A 166 6.52 -12.84 19.95
N LEU A 167 6.09 -12.92 18.70
CA LEU A 167 5.20 -13.98 18.22
C LEU A 167 5.88 -15.37 18.26
N ILE A 168 7.16 -15.48 17.88
CA ILE A 168 7.91 -16.73 18.02
C ILE A 168 8.03 -17.15 19.48
N GLY A 169 8.27 -16.20 20.39
CA GLY A 169 8.28 -16.47 21.83
C GLY A 169 6.94 -16.98 22.37
N LEU A 170 5.84 -16.43 21.85
CA LEU A 170 4.46 -16.85 22.20
C LEU A 170 4.15 -18.27 21.76
N ILE A 171 4.62 -18.73 20.60
CA ILE A 171 4.43 -20.13 20.15
C ILE A 171 5.01 -21.09 21.19
N GLN A 172 6.15 -20.77 21.78
CA GLN A 172 6.76 -21.63 22.81
C GLN A 172 5.99 -21.64 24.13
N GLN A 173 5.38 -20.52 24.49
CA GLN A 173 4.63 -20.34 25.72
C GLN A 173 3.19 -20.84 25.61
N GLN A 174 2.59 -20.74 24.42
CA GLN A 174 1.19 -21.05 24.15
C GLN A 174 1.05 -21.95 22.90
N PRO A 175 1.57 -23.18 22.95
CA PRO A 175 1.57 -24.07 21.78
C PRO A 175 0.15 -24.41 21.25
N GLY A 176 -0.87 -24.29 22.09
CA GLY A 176 -2.27 -24.49 21.72
C GLY A 176 -2.85 -23.38 20.83
N GLN A 177 -2.15 -22.24 20.69
CA GLN A 177 -2.53 -21.11 19.82
C GLN A 177 -1.53 -20.91 18.67
N ALA A 178 -0.74 -21.93 18.35
CA ALA A 178 0.32 -21.83 17.35
C ALA A 178 -0.23 -21.48 15.95
N GLU A 179 -1.40 -21.97 15.57
CA GLU A 179 -2.02 -21.68 14.27
C GLU A 179 -2.42 -20.21 14.17
N GLU A 180 -3.03 -19.64 15.19
CA GLU A 180 -3.40 -18.24 15.27
C GLU A 180 -2.17 -17.33 15.24
N ILE A 181 -1.13 -17.68 16.00
CA ILE A 181 0.14 -16.93 16.04
C ILE A 181 0.82 -16.94 14.68
N VAL A 182 0.78 -18.05 13.95
CA VAL A 182 1.32 -18.13 12.58
C VAL A 182 0.55 -17.21 11.62
N GLN A 183 -0.76 -17.07 11.75
CA GLN A 183 -1.51 -16.10 10.93
C GLN A 183 -1.08 -14.65 11.26
N LEU A 184 -0.84 -14.31 12.53
CA LEU A 184 -0.32 -13.00 12.91
C LEU A 184 1.10 -12.75 12.35
N LEU A 185 1.94 -13.78 12.24
CA LEU A 185 3.24 -13.69 11.56
C LEU A 185 3.08 -13.38 10.06
N PHE A 186 2.08 -13.96 9.39
CA PHE A 186 1.77 -13.61 8.01
C PHE A 186 1.29 -12.17 7.88
N ILE A 187 0.40 -11.71 8.77
CA ILE A 187 -0.06 -10.32 8.79
C ILE A 187 1.13 -9.37 8.98
N ASN A 188 2.03 -9.68 9.90
CA ASN A 188 3.25 -8.91 10.12
C ASN A 188 4.08 -8.77 8.83
N ARG A 189 4.25 -9.88 8.10
CA ARG A 189 4.96 -9.90 6.81
C ARG A 189 4.23 -9.13 5.71
N TYR A 190 2.88 -9.16 5.69
CA TYR A 190 2.11 -8.41 4.69
C TYR A 190 2.25 -6.90 4.89
N LEU A 191 2.29 -6.42 6.13
CA LEU A 191 2.48 -5.00 6.44
C LEU A 191 3.88 -4.50 6.05
N GLU A 192 4.93 -5.27 6.33
CA GLU A 192 6.28 -4.93 5.90
C GLU A 192 6.36 -4.86 4.38
N ARG A 193 5.81 -5.82 3.65
CA ARG A 193 5.77 -5.78 2.20
C ARG A 193 4.91 -4.64 1.64
N ALA A 194 3.85 -4.24 2.34
CA ALA A 194 3.09 -3.06 1.97
C ALA A 194 3.96 -1.80 2.06
N ALA A 195 4.72 -1.65 3.15
CA ALA A 195 5.66 -0.54 3.33
C ALA A 195 6.74 -0.52 2.24
N ASP A 196 7.33 -1.68 1.90
CA ASP A 196 8.25 -1.82 0.76
C ASP A 196 7.65 -1.27 -0.56
N HIS A 197 6.39 -1.63 -0.86
CA HIS A 197 5.73 -1.14 -2.06
C HIS A 197 5.49 0.38 -2.02
N ILE A 198 5.21 0.94 -0.84
CA ILE A 198 5.04 2.38 -0.67
C ILE A 198 6.38 3.10 -0.84
N THR A 199 7.47 2.55 -0.33
CA THR A 199 8.84 3.07 -0.54
C THR A 199 9.20 3.09 -2.03
N ASN A 200 8.84 2.04 -2.79
CA ASN A 200 8.97 2.03 -4.25
C ASN A 200 8.17 3.15 -4.96
N MET A 201 7.04 3.60 -4.38
CA MET A 201 6.31 4.76 -4.91
C MET A 201 7.10 6.06 -4.68
N ALA A 202 7.71 6.24 -3.50
CA ALA A 202 8.57 7.37 -3.20
C ALA A 202 9.81 7.41 -4.13
N GLU A 203 10.43 6.28 -4.42
CA GLU A 203 11.50 6.17 -5.42
C GLU A 203 11.04 6.53 -6.83
N SER A 204 9.81 6.15 -7.19
CA SER A 204 9.21 6.52 -8.48
C SER A 204 8.99 8.02 -8.59
N THR A 205 8.66 8.71 -7.49
CA THR A 205 8.61 10.16 -7.40
C THR A 205 10.01 10.78 -7.62
N ALA A 206 11.03 10.26 -6.95
CA ALA A 206 12.41 10.74 -7.12
C ALA A 206 12.91 10.54 -8.56
N TYR A 207 12.62 9.40 -9.18
CA TYR A 207 12.92 9.12 -10.59
C TYR A 207 12.23 10.10 -11.53
N PHE A 208 10.94 10.34 -11.33
CA PHE A 208 10.19 11.28 -12.16
C PHE A 208 10.81 12.69 -12.11
N ILE A 209 11.13 13.17 -10.91
CA ILE A 209 11.65 14.53 -10.69
C ILE A 209 13.08 14.69 -11.23
N LYS A 210 13.99 13.78 -10.85
CA LYS A 210 15.43 13.87 -11.13
C LYS A 210 15.85 13.22 -12.45
N GLY A 211 15.06 12.30 -13.00
CA GLY A 211 15.35 11.58 -14.24
C GLY A 211 16.45 10.52 -14.11
N GLN A 212 16.83 10.15 -12.89
CA GLN A 212 17.77 9.08 -12.57
C GLN A 212 17.12 8.13 -11.57
N LEU A 213 17.40 6.84 -11.69
CA LEU A 213 16.99 5.87 -10.68
C LEU A 213 17.82 6.11 -9.42
N PHE A 214 17.16 6.30 -8.30
CA PHE A 214 17.75 6.37 -6.98
C PHE A 214 17.13 5.27 -6.13
N GLU A 215 17.96 4.48 -5.47
CA GLU A 215 17.55 3.74 -4.30
C GLU A 215 17.57 4.73 -3.13
N LEU A 216 16.46 4.88 -2.44
CA LEU A 216 16.35 5.79 -1.29
C LEU A 216 16.71 5.07 0.03
N ASN A 217 16.93 3.73 -0.04
CA ASN A 217 17.38 2.90 1.08
C ASN A 217 18.90 2.83 1.13
#